data_d70f56e62abc438fe797630d567b75e3
#
_entry.id   d70f56e62abc438fe797630d567b75e3
#
_cell.length_a   1.000
_cell.length_b   1.000
_cell.length_c   1.000
_cell.angle_alpha   90.00
_cell.angle_beta   90.00
_cell.angle_gamma   90.00
#
_symmetry.space_group_name_H-M   'P 1'
#
loop_
_entity.id
_entity.type
_entity.pdbx_description
1 polymer ?
#
loop_
_entity_poly.entity_id
_entity_poly.type
_entity_poly.pdbx_seq_one_letter_code
_entity_poly.pdbx_strand_id
1 'polypeptide(L)'
;MISKNNKSELILSNTSVFELWNWFSGKKEISLQNTQPLKYSALVLDTDLEIDVNTAQSGSTLEMFLLCPVREDQPAKLNVHLNLLHSQCKIDLQIVSLVLSNAKNQASATICMQPGIQESASTLLEETVILWNQVNVRNLPILDIQSNNIQAAHGAKIYRLDTEKLFYLQSKGLDSDQARQLLISAYPARLFEGIEIEEKEKNQIISEFLTFDQLNHA
;
A
#
# COMPACT_ATOMS: atom_id res chain seq x y z
N MET A 1 -11.47 4.11 11.73
CA MET A 1 -12.83 3.98 11.13
C MET A 1 -12.69 3.15 9.86
N ILE A 2 -13.40 2.03 9.77
CA ILE A 2 -13.42 1.24 8.52
C ILE A 2 -14.43 1.89 7.59
N SER A 3 -13.99 2.35 6.44
CA SER A 3 -14.89 2.74 5.36
C SER A 3 -15.06 1.56 4.41
N LYS A 4 -16.18 0.85 4.49
CA LYS A 4 -16.60 -0.11 3.46
C LYS A 4 -17.28 0.58 2.27
N ASN A 5 -17.38 1.91 2.29
CA ASN A 5 -17.97 2.69 1.23
C ASN A 5 -16.85 3.28 0.38
N ASN A 6 -16.75 2.81 -0.84
CA ASN A 6 -15.89 3.34 -1.89
C ASN A 6 -16.32 4.76 -2.30
N LYS A 7 -16.23 5.71 -1.37
CA LYS A 7 -16.44 7.11 -1.73
C LYS A 7 -15.27 7.55 -2.60
N SER A 8 -15.58 8.15 -3.74
CA SER A 8 -14.57 8.69 -4.66
C SER A 8 -13.71 9.80 -4.02
N GLU A 9 -14.23 10.46 -3.00
CA GLU A 9 -13.56 11.56 -2.30
C GLU A 9 -13.46 11.28 -0.80
N LEU A 10 -12.29 11.58 -0.22
CA LEU A 10 -12.00 11.48 1.21
C LEU A 10 -11.25 12.73 1.66
N ILE A 11 -11.73 13.35 2.74
CA ILE A 11 -11.01 14.43 3.41
C ILE A 11 -10.40 13.87 4.70
N LEU A 12 -9.07 13.93 4.79
CA LEU A 12 -8.32 13.57 5.99
C LEU A 12 -7.94 14.84 6.77
N SER A 13 -8.59 15.03 7.91
CA SER A 13 -8.37 16.19 8.76
C SER A 13 -7.91 15.83 10.18
N ASN A 14 -8.50 14.84 10.81
CA ASN A 14 -8.29 14.55 12.23
C ASN A 14 -8.19 13.08 12.60
N THR A 15 -8.46 12.15 11.70
CA THR A 15 -8.56 10.73 12.02
C THR A 15 -7.84 9.89 10.99
N SER A 16 -7.03 8.95 11.47
CA SER A 16 -6.43 7.91 10.63
C SER A 16 -7.50 6.95 10.11
N VAL A 17 -7.33 6.47 8.87
CA VAL A 17 -8.36 5.71 8.16
C VAL A 17 -7.79 4.41 7.61
N PHE A 18 -8.55 3.33 7.75
CA PHE A 18 -8.36 2.10 7.02
C PHE A 18 -9.51 1.90 6.02
N GLU A 19 -9.17 1.46 4.79
CA GLU A 19 -10.14 1.11 3.75
C GLU A 19 -9.89 -0.29 3.20
N LEU A 20 -10.97 -1.01 2.89
CA LEU A 20 -10.93 -2.25 2.13
C LEU A 20 -11.47 -2.01 0.73
N TRP A 21 -10.63 -2.20 -0.28
CA TRP A 21 -10.94 -2.08 -1.69
C TRP A 21 -11.05 -3.47 -2.32
N ASN A 22 -12.27 -3.88 -2.59
CA ASN A 22 -12.56 -5.17 -3.21
C ASN A 22 -13.53 -4.97 -4.37
N TRP A 23 -13.19 -5.48 -5.55
CA TRP A 23 -14.01 -5.41 -6.77
C TRP A 23 -14.35 -3.98 -7.23
N PHE A 24 -13.44 -3.03 -7.03
CA PHE A 24 -13.63 -1.65 -7.43
C PHE A 24 -12.61 -1.26 -8.52
N SER A 25 -13.12 -0.62 -9.58
CA SER A 25 -12.31 0.04 -10.60
C SER A 25 -12.67 1.50 -10.64
N GLY A 26 -11.69 2.41 -10.57
CA GLY A 26 -11.96 3.83 -10.64
C GLY A 26 -10.94 4.73 -9.97
N LYS A 27 -11.37 5.94 -9.63
CA LYS A 27 -10.53 6.98 -9.07
C LYS A 27 -10.93 7.34 -7.65
N LYS A 28 -9.93 7.50 -6.79
CA LYS A 28 -10.05 7.99 -5.42
C LYS A 28 -9.29 9.29 -5.28
N GLU A 29 -9.92 10.31 -4.73
CA GLU A 29 -9.27 11.54 -4.34
C GLU A 29 -9.19 11.64 -2.82
N ILE A 30 -7.99 11.92 -2.29
CA ILE A 30 -7.73 12.13 -0.87
C ILE A 30 -7.21 13.56 -0.70
N SER A 31 -7.95 14.38 0.02
CA SER A 31 -7.57 15.76 0.36
C SER A 31 -7.05 15.82 1.78
N LEU A 32 -5.80 16.27 1.96
CA LEU A 32 -5.15 16.39 3.26
C LEU A 32 -5.36 17.79 3.85
N GLN A 33 -6.14 17.85 4.93
CA GLN A 33 -6.44 19.07 5.67
C GLN A 33 -6.00 18.93 7.15
N ASN A 34 -4.90 18.27 7.39
CA ASN A 34 -4.38 17.97 8.73
C ASN A 34 -3.07 18.72 8.99
N THR A 35 -2.81 19.01 10.27
CA THR A 35 -1.52 19.49 10.77
C THR A 35 -0.86 18.52 11.74
N GLN A 36 -1.56 17.46 12.13
CA GLN A 36 -1.04 16.35 12.92
C GLN A 36 -0.82 15.14 12.03
N PRO A 37 0.19 14.32 12.30
CA PRO A 37 0.44 13.11 11.52
C PRO A 37 -0.79 12.19 11.50
N LEU A 38 -1.22 11.80 10.30
CA LEU A 38 -2.29 10.84 10.09
C LEU A 38 -1.78 9.62 9.34
N LYS A 39 -2.49 8.52 9.51
CA LYS A 39 -2.25 7.29 8.75
C LYS A 39 -3.43 6.96 7.86
N TYR A 40 -3.12 6.54 6.65
CA TYR A 40 -4.07 5.94 5.75
C TYR A 40 -3.54 4.57 5.34
N SER A 41 -4.32 3.53 5.57
CA SER A 41 -3.98 2.17 5.12
C SER A 41 -5.11 1.59 4.30
N ALA A 42 -4.76 0.83 3.28
CA ALA A 42 -5.76 0.11 2.50
C ALA A 42 -5.28 -1.29 2.12
N LEU A 43 -6.21 -2.25 2.20
CA LEU A 43 -6.09 -3.55 1.55
C LEU A 43 -6.79 -3.44 0.19
N VAL A 44 -6.03 -3.60 -0.90
CA VAL A 44 -6.47 -3.43 -2.28
C VAL A 44 -6.54 -4.80 -2.94
N LEU A 45 -7.76 -5.35 -3.07
CA LEU A 45 -8.04 -6.65 -3.67
C LEU A 45 -8.70 -6.46 -5.03
N ASP A 46 -8.17 -7.13 -6.05
CA ASP A 46 -8.86 -7.30 -7.36
C ASP A 46 -9.33 -5.97 -8.00
N THR A 47 -8.47 -4.95 -8.01
CA THR A 47 -8.89 -3.62 -8.47
C THR A 47 -7.99 -3.05 -9.56
N ASP A 48 -8.57 -2.19 -10.40
CA ASP A 48 -7.87 -1.19 -11.22
C ASP A 48 -8.14 0.18 -10.60
N LEU A 49 -7.21 0.69 -9.80
CA LEU A 49 -7.42 1.83 -8.93
C LEU A 49 -6.40 2.93 -9.18
N GLU A 50 -6.90 4.16 -9.33
CA GLU A 50 -6.12 5.39 -9.31
C GLU A 50 -6.38 6.15 -8.00
N ILE A 51 -5.35 6.54 -7.29
CA ILE A 51 -5.45 7.32 -6.05
C ILE A 51 -4.68 8.63 -6.22
N ASP A 52 -5.38 9.74 -6.13
CA ASP A 52 -4.79 11.07 -6.05
C ASP A 52 -4.81 11.57 -4.60
N VAL A 53 -3.64 11.84 -4.05
CA VAL A 53 -3.47 12.43 -2.72
C VAL A 53 -3.03 13.87 -2.89
N ASN A 54 -3.85 14.82 -2.47
CA ASN A 54 -3.61 16.26 -2.62
C ASN A 54 -3.44 16.93 -1.26
N THR A 55 -2.33 17.66 -1.04
CA THR A 55 -2.24 18.53 0.13
C THR A 55 -3.12 19.75 -0.09
N ALA A 56 -4.04 20.03 0.84
CA ALA A 56 -4.97 21.16 0.75
C ALA A 56 -4.57 22.34 1.66
N GLN A 57 -3.54 22.17 2.48
CA GLN A 57 -2.96 23.22 3.33
C GLN A 57 -1.50 22.92 3.65
N SER A 58 -0.76 23.95 4.07
CA SER A 58 0.62 23.79 4.54
C SER A 58 0.69 22.98 5.85
N GLY A 59 1.78 22.24 6.03
CA GLY A 59 2.02 21.42 7.21
C GLY A 59 1.29 20.09 7.24
N SER A 60 0.60 19.69 6.17
CA SER A 60 -0.07 18.39 6.10
C SER A 60 0.91 17.23 6.14
N THR A 61 0.59 16.21 6.95
CA THR A 61 1.45 15.03 7.12
C THR A 61 0.64 13.74 7.01
N LEU A 62 1.11 12.81 6.17
CA LEU A 62 0.47 11.51 5.95
C LEU A 62 1.50 10.38 5.87
N GLU A 63 1.24 9.31 6.61
CA GLU A 63 1.84 8.00 6.37
C GLU A 63 0.81 7.11 5.66
N MET A 64 1.14 6.64 4.46
CA MET A 64 0.24 5.82 3.65
C MET A 64 0.82 4.43 3.43
N PHE A 65 0.02 3.41 3.71
CA PHE A 65 0.39 2.01 3.50
C PHE A 65 -0.67 1.28 2.68
N LEU A 66 -0.26 0.74 1.53
CA LEU A 66 -1.13 -0.02 0.63
C LEU A 66 -0.63 -1.46 0.53
N LEU A 67 -1.49 -2.43 0.83
CA LEU A 67 -1.23 -3.85 0.65
C LEU A 67 -2.05 -4.37 -0.52
N CYS A 68 -1.39 -4.88 -1.56
CA CYS A 68 -1.98 -5.30 -2.83
C CYS A 68 -1.60 -6.75 -3.14
N PRO A 69 -2.38 -7.76 -2.68
CA PRO A 69 -2.23 -9.12 -3.17
C PRO A 69 -2.74 -9.22 -4.61
N VAL A 70 -2.00 -9.93 -5.47
CA VAL A 70 -2.24 -10.00 -6.93
C VAL A 70 -2.29 -11.45 -7.37
N ARG A 71 -3.31 -11.83 -8.16
CA ARG A 71 -3.52 -13.18 -8.70
C ARG A 71 -3.57 -13.18 -10.22
N GLU A 72 -3.43 -14.37 -10.82
CA GLU A 72 -3.42 -14.55 -12.27
C GLU A 72 -4.71 -14.15 -12.95
N ASP A 73 -5.82 -14.52 -12.37
CA ASP A 73 -7.17 -14.25 -12.85
C ASP A 73 -7.62 -12.81 -12.65
N GLN A 74 -6.89 -12.06 -11.82
CA GLN A 74 -7.25 -10.71 -11.42
C GLN A 74 -6.00 -9.81 -11.34
N PRO A 75 -5.47 -9.39 -12.50
CA PRO A 75 -4.33 -8.48 -12.52
C PRO A 75 -4.71 -7.14 -11.89
N ALA A 76 -4.04 -6.78 -10.83
CA ALA A 76 -4.22 -5.47 -10.21
C ALA A 76 -3.37 -4.42 -10.90
N LYS A 77 -3.96 -3.26 -11.18
CA LYS A 77 -3.26 -2.07 -11.61
C LYS A 77 -3.52 -0.96 -10.60
N LEU A 78 -2.47 -0.53 -9.95
CA LEU A 78 -2.53 0.54 -8.97
C LEU A 78 -1.69 1.72 -9.43
N ASN A 79 -2.31 2.89 -9.55
CA ASN A 79 -1.60 4.15 -9.80
C ASN A 79 -1.85 5.09 -8.63
N VAL A 80 -0.79 5.65 -8.05
CA VAL A 80 -0.89 6.61 -6.94
C VAL A 80 -0.16 7.89 -7.30
N HIS A 81 -0.83 9.03 -7.15
CA HIS A 81 -0.23 10.36 -7.34
C HIS A 81 -0.23 11.11 -6.02
N LEU A 82 0.96 11.44 -5.54
CA LEU A 82 1.17 12.26 -4.35
C LEU A 82 1.44 13.69 -4.80
N ASN A 83 0.43 14.55 -4.74
CA ASN A 83 0.52 15.93 -5.19
C ASN A 83 0.75 16.87 -4.00
N LEU A 84 2.00 17.29 -3.81
CA LEU A 84 2.35 18.29 -2.83
C LEU A 84 2.16 19.69 -3.45
N LEU A 85 1.06 20.33 -3.08
CA LEU A 85 0.62 21.64 -3.59
C LEU A 85 0.91 22.78 -2.61
N HIS A 86 1.33 22.45 -1.38
CA HIS A 86 1.59 23.39 -0.29
C HIS A 86 2.93 23.09 0.37
N SER A 87 3.51 24.11 1.01
CA SER A 87 4.80 23.99 1.70
C SER A 87 4.69 23.27 3.04
N GLN A 88 5.83 22.82 3.57
CA GLN A 88 5.95 22.19 4.89
C GLN A 88 5.14 20.89 5.02
N CYS A 89 4.83 20.24 3.90
CA CYS A 89 4.09 18.98 3.88
C CYS A 89 5.02 17.78 3.90
N LYS A 90 4.57 16.68 4.54
CA LYS A 90 5.27 15.43 4.55
C LYS A 90 4.33 14.28 4.18
N ILE A 91 4.65 13.54 3.11
CA ILE A 91 3.90 12.35 2.69
C ILE A 91 4.86 11.19 2.50
N ASP A 92 4.66 10.14 3.28
CA ASP A 92 5.41 8.88 3.14
C ASP A 92 4.45 7.80 2.63
N LEU A 93 4.76 7.18 1.48
CA LEU A 93 3.98 6.10 0.87
C LEU A 93 4.79 4.83 0.81
N GLN A 94 4.20 3.74 1.28
CA GLN A 94 4.68 2.39 1.01
C GLN A 94 3.58 1.56 0.34
N ILE A 95 3.92 0.96 -0.81
CA ILE A 95 3.09 -0.01 -1.51
C ILE A 95 3.77 -1.37 -1.39
N VAL A 96 3.04 -2.36 -0.89
CA VAL A 96 3.50 -3.75 -0.84
C VAL A 96 2.60 -4.60 -1.73
N SER A 97 3.16 -5.12 -2.82
CA SER A 97 2.48 -6.06 -3.70
C SER A 97 2.91 -7.49 -3.37
N LEU A 98 1.94 -8.38 -3.12
CA LEU A 98 2.17 -9.80 -2.91
C LEU A 98 1.71 -10.56 -4.15
N VAL A 99 2.65 -11.07 -4.94
CA VAL A 99 2.33 -11.78 -6.19
C VAL A 99 2.18 -13.26 -5.90
N LEU A 100 0.93 -13.72 -5.80
CA LEU A 100 0.52 -15.03 -5.28
C LEU A 100 0.54 -16.15 -6.33
N SER A 101 0.43 -15.82 -7.62
CA SER A 101 0.39 -16.79 -8.71
C SER A 101 1.06 -16.22 -9.96
N ASN A 102 0.89 -16.85 -11.12
CA ASN A 102 1.38 -16.36 -12.41
C ASN A 102 0.68 -15.05 -12.85
N ALA A 103 0.79 -14.02 -12.05
CA ALA A 103 0.08 -12.78 -12.19
C ALA A 103 0.91 -11.67 -12.85
N LYS A 104 0.20 -10.68 -13.37
CA LYS A 104 0.80 -9.41 -13.78
C LYS A 104 0.55 -8.38 -12.68
N ASN A 105 1.62 -7.89 -12.08
CA ASN A 105 1.56 -6.77 -11.15
C ASN A 105 2.01 -5.49 -11.85
N GLN A 106 1.19 -4.45 -11.83
CA GLN A 106 1.53 -3.11 -12.29
C GLN A 106 1.22 -2.12 -11.18
N ALA A 107 2.22 -1.84 -10.35
CA ALA A 107 2.16 -0.74 -9.40
C ALA A 107 2.98 0.44 -9.96
N SER A 108 2.43 1.63 -9.86
CA SER A 108 3.08 2.88 -10.25
C SER A 108 2.70 3.95 -9.24
N ALA A 109 3.68 4.69 -8.76
CA ALA A 109 3.41 5.84 -7.93
C ALA A 109 4.29 7.03 -8.35
N THR A 110 3.70 8.22 -8.30
CA THR A 110 4.36 9.47 -8.68
C THR A 110 4.32 10.45 -7.52
N ILE A 111 5.47 11.03 -7.17
CA ILE A 111 5.56 12.19 -6.29
C ILE A 111 5.65 13.43 -7.18
N CYS A 112 4.64 14.29 -7.11
CA CYS A 112 4.60 15.59 -7.77
C CYS A 112 4.80 16.70 -6.75
N MET A 113 5.83 17.54 -6.93
CA MET A 113 6.06 18.73 -6.12
C MET A 113 6.02 19.97 -7.00
N GLN A 114 4.99 20.80 -6.80
CA GLN A 114 4.73 21.98 -7.61
C GLN A 114 5.81 23.06 -7.45
N PRO A 115 5.96 23.97 -8.43
CA PRO A 115 6.87 25.10 -8.30
C PRO A 115 6.56 25.96 -7.08
N GLY A 116 7.61 26.41 -6.37
CA GLY A 116 7.50 27.35 -5.27
C GLY A 116 7.17 26.77 -3.90
N ILE A 117 6.89 25.46 -3.78
CA ILE A 117 6.76 24.83 -2.47
C ILE A 117 8.14 24.71 -1.81
N GLN A 118 8.16 24.81 -0.49
CA GLN A 118 9.39 24.78 0.32
C GLN A 118 9.24 23.88 1.54
N GLU A 119 10.35 23.39 2.05
CA GLU A 119 10.42 22.63 3.31
C GLU A 119 9.49 21.41 3.33
N SER A 120 9.24 20.82 2.16
CA SER A 120 8.39 19.65 2.02
C SER A 120 9.22 18.39 1.80
N ALA A 121 8.72 17.26 2.28
CA ALA A 121 9.38 15.97 2.15
C ALA A 121 8.41 14.90 1.66
N SER A 122 8.89 13.96 0.84
CA SER A 122 8.11 12.79 0.47
C SER A 122 9.00 11.60 0.18
N THR A 123 8.59 10.43 0.67
CA THR A 123 9.23 9.16 0.35
C THR A 123 8.24 8.18 -0.27
N LEU A 124 8.71 7.43 -1.25
CA LEU A 124 7.95 6.41 -1.95
C LEU A 124 8.74 5.12 -1.95
N LEU A 125 8.19 4.06 -1.37
CA LEU A 125 8.75 2.71 -1.44
C LEU A 125 7.74 1.76 -2.11
N GLU A 126 8.10 1.23 -3.27
CA GLU A 126 7.38 0.14 -3.93
C GLU A 126 8.08 -1.18 -3.65
N GLU A 127 7.39 -2.10 -3.01
CA GLU A 127 7.92 -3.39 -2.59
C GLU A 127 7.08 -4.51 -3.20
N THR A 128 7.71 -5.42 -3.95
CA THR A 128 7.03 -6.57 -4.52
C THR A 128 7.64 -7.86 -4.00
N VAL A 129 6.81 -8.66 -3.35
CA VAL A 129 7.15 -9.98 -2.84
C VAL A 129 6.62 -11.03 -3.79
N ILE A 130 7.52 -11.79 -4.39
CA ILE A 130 7.18 -12.85 -5.34
C ILE A 130 6.97 -14.15 -4.57
N LEU A 131 5.77 -14.68 -4.63
CA LEU A 131 5.35 -15.91 -3.96
C LEU A 131 5.19 -17.09 -4.94
N TRP A 132 5.42 -16.88 -6.23
CA TRP A 132 5.27 -17.85 -7.31
C TRP A 132 6.49 -17.90 -8.25
N ASN A 133 6.57 -18.94 -9.09
CA ASN A 133 7.75 -19.16 -9.94
C ASN A 133 7.77 -18.30 -11.21
N GLN A 134 6.63 -18.11 -11.86
CA GLN A 134 6.52 -17.35 -13.10
C GLN A 134 5.65 -16.12 -12.85
N VAL A 135 6.25 -14.93 -12.88
CA VAL A 135 5.55 -13.67 -12.62
C VAL A 135 6.04 -12.59 -13.58
N ASN A 136 5.17 -11.66 -13.92
CA ASN A 136 5.51 -10.44 -14.64
C ASN A 136 5.26 -9.24 -13.71
N VAL A 137 6.34 -8.65 -13.22
CA VAL A 137 6.28 -7.57 -12.23
C VAL A 137 6.86 -6.30 -12.83
N ARG A 138 6.16 -5.19 -12.65
CA ARG A 138 6.63 -3.87 -13.01
C ARG A 138 6.31 -2.87 -11.90
N ASN A 139 7.35 -2.36 -11.27
CA ASN A 139 7.29 -1.23 -10.34
C ASN A 139 7.83 0.00 -11.07
N LEU A 140 7.11 1.10 -11.00
CA LEU A 140 7.49 2.33 -11.71
C LEU A 140 7.32 3.57 -10.80
N PRO A 141 8.20 3.74 -9.80
CA PRO A 141 8.20 4.97 -9.00
C PRO A 141 8.74 6.15 -9.80
N ILE A 142 8.04 7.28 -9.76
CA ILE A 142 8.37 8.49 -10.52
C ILE A 142 8.50 9.68 -9.58
N LEU A 143 9.48 10.54 -9.84
CA LEU A 143 9.62 11.85 -9.18
C LEU A 143 9.44 12.96 -10.23
N ASP A 144 8.43 13.80 -10.06
CA ASP A 144 8.21 15.04 -10.80
C ASP A 144 8.40 16.22 -9.85
N ILE A 145 9.64 16.70 -9.76
CA ILE A 145 10.07 17.71 -8.78
C ILE A 145 10.35 19.03 -9.49
N GLN A 146 9.56 20.04 -9.17
CA GLN A 146 9.67 21.37 -9.74
C GLN A 146 10.06 22.44 -8.72
N SER A 147 10.56 22.03 -7.56
CA SER A 147 10.99 22.90 -6.44
C SER A 147 12.38 22.51 -5.94
N ASN A 148 13.10 23.46 -5.31
CA ASN A 148 14.50 23.30 -4.94
C ASN A 148 14.73 23.00 -3.45
N ASN A 149 13.91 23.56 -2.53
CA ASN A 149 14.07 23.39 -1.08
C ASN A 149 13.14 22.30 -0.56
N ILE A 150 13.39 21.07 -1.01
CA ILE A 150 12.56 19.88 -0.69
C ILE A 150 13.45 18.65 -0.46
N GLN A 151 12.84 17.61 0.09
CA GLN A 151 13.43 16.28 0.19
C GLN A 151 12.49 15.27 -0.50
N ALA A 152 12.98 14.59 -1.53
CA ALA A 152 12.23 13.55 -2.21
C ALA A 152 13.10 12.34 -2.43
N ALA A 153 12.56 11.16 -2.14
CA ALA A 153 13.23 9.90 -2.38
C ALA A 153 12.24 8.84 -2.85
N HIS A 154 12.71 7.97 -3.74
CA HIS A 154 11.95 6.78 -4.07
C HIS A 154 12.83 5.53 -4.07
N GLY A 155 12.22 4.37 -3.90
CA GLY A 155 12.85 3.08 -3.99
C GLY A 155 11.91 2.02 -4.52
N ALA A 156 12.45 1.03 -5.22
CA ALA A 156 11.74 -0.17 -5.62
C ALA A 156 12.51 -1.41 -5.16
N LYS A 157 11.79 -2.38 -4.59
CA LYS A 157 12.34 -3.68 -4.19
C LYS A 157 11.51 -4.79 -4.80
N ILE A 158 12.16 -5.76 -5.42
CA ILE A 158 11.52 -6.96 -5.94
C ILE A 158 12.30 -8.15 -5.40
N TYR A 159 11.65 -9.01 -4.63
CA TYR A 159 12.31 -10.17 -4.02
C TYR A 159 11.34 -11.33 -3.81
N ARG A 160 11.88 -12.51 -3.54
CA ARG A 160 11.12 -13.71 -3.13
C ARG A 160 11.06 -13.79 -1.62
N LEU A 161 10.14 -14.61 -1.10
CA LEU A 161 10.14 -14.95 0.32
C LEU A 161 11.52 -15.45 0.74
N ASP A 162 11.95 -15.00 1.91
CA ASP A 162 13.23 -15.32 2.50
C ASP A 162 13.34 -16.84 2.77
N THR A 163 14.18 -17.50 1.99
CA THR A 163 14.38 -18.96 2.07
C THR A 163 15.02 -19.38 3.38
N GLU A 164 15.83 -18.53 4.02
CA GLU A 164 16.43 -18.81 5.33
C GLU A 164 15.36 -18.80 6.42
N LYS A 165 14.43 -17.86 6.37
CA LYS A 165 13.28 -17.81 7.28
C LYS A 165 12.35 -19.00 7.08
N LEU A 166 12.07 -19.40 5.84
CA LEU A 166 11.30 -20.60 5.55
C LEU A 166 11.98 -21.84 6.13
N PHE A 167 13.29 -22.03 5.88
CA PHE A 167 14.06 -23.13 6.42
C PHE A 167 14.05 -23.13 7.95
N TYR A 168 14.24 -21.97 8.58
CA TYR A 168 14.17 -21.85 10.03
C TYR A 168 12.81 -22.30 10.58
N LEU A 169 11.70 -21.84 10.00
CA LEU A 169 10.36 -22.25 10.44
C LEU A 169 10.12 -23.75 10.26
N GLN A 170 10.58 -24.32 9.15
CA GLN A 170 10.50 -25.77 8.90
C GLN A 170 11.35 -26.54 9.92
N SER A 171 12.51 -26.05 10.32
CA SER A 171 13.32 -26.66 11.39
C SER A 171 12.64 -26.65 12.77
N LYS A 172 11.63 -25.79 12.94
CA LYS A 172 10.76 -25.74 14.14
C LYS A 172 9.53 -26.63 14.07
N GLY A 173 9.39 -27.42 12.98
CA GLY A 173 8.33 -28.41 12.82
C GLY A 173 7.14 -27.94 12.00
N LEU A 174 7.19 -26.77 11.38
CA LEU A 174 6.17 -26.34 10.43
C LEU A 174 6.42 -27.01 9.07
N ASP A 175 5.36 -27.44 8.39
CA ASP A 175 5.49 -27.85 7.00
C ASP A 175 5.72 -26.62 6.09
N SER A 176 5.96 -26.85 4.79
CA SER A 176 6.29 -25.80 3.83
C SER A 176 5.17 -24.75 3.72
N ASP A 177 3.91 -25.21 3.68
CA ASP A 177 2.76 -24.34 3.50
C ASP A 177 2.47 -23.53 4.77
N GLN A 178 2.56 -24.15 5.94
CA GLN A 178 2.43 -23.49 7.23
C GLN A 178 3.51 -22.41 7.42
N ALA A 179 4.77 -22.71 7.08
CA ALA A 179 5.87 -21.76 7.17
C ALA A 179 5.64 -20.55 6.23
N ARG A 180 5.20 -20.81 5.00
CA ARG A 180 4.85 -19.78 4.03
C ARG A 180 3.69 -18.92 4.51
N GLN A 181 2.57 -19.52 4.92
CA GLN A 181 1.40 -18.81 5.44
C GLN A 181 1.76 -17.93 6.64
N LEU A 182 2.61 -18.42 7.55
CA LEU A 182 3.05 -17.63 8.69
C LEU A 182 3.83 -16.37 8.28
N LEU A 183 4.73 -16.48 7.29
CA LEU A 183 5.45 -15.32 6.78
C LEU A 183 4.53 -14.32 6.06
N ILE A 184 3.56 -14.81 5.31
CA ILE A 184 2.61 -13.96 4.56
C ILE A 184 1.64 -13.26 5.52
N SER A 185 1.21 -13.92 6.59
CA SER A 185 0.27 -13.35 7.58
C SER A 185 0.80 -12.13 8.34
N ALA A 186 2.11 -11.88 8.29
CA ALA A 186 2.70 -10.69 8.89
C ALA A 186 2.37 -9.40 8.11
N TYR A 187 2.08 -9.48 6.81
CA TYR A 187 1.83 -8.28 6.00
C TYR A 187 0.53 -7.57 6.35
N PRO A 188 -0.64 -8.24 6.49
CA PRO A 188 -1.88 -7.57 6.85
C PRO A 188 -1.87 -6.96 8.25
N ALA A 189 -1.03 -7.43 9.17
CA ALA A 189 -0.89 -6.81 10.49
C ALA A 189 -0.45 -5.34 10.41
N ARG A 190 0.36 -4.98 9.43
CA ARG A 190 0.85 -3.62 9.20
C ARG A 190 -0.25 -2.63 8.79
N LEU A 191 -1.36 -3.12 8.21
CA LEU A 191 -2.50 -2.28 7.84
C LEU A 191 -3.12 -1.55 9.04
N PHE A 192 -2.95 -2.11 10.23
CA PHE A 192 -3.60 -1.62 11.45
C PHE A 192 -2.67 -0.84 12.38
N GLU A 193 -1.39 -0.70 12.00
CA GLU A 193 -0.43 0.03 12.81
C GLU A 193 -0.82 1.51 12.95
N GLY A 194 -1.13 1.94 14.17
CA GLY A 194 -1.53 3.33 14.47
C GLY A 194 -2.93 3.72 14.00
N ILE A 195 -3.78 2.74 13.67
CA ILE A 195 -5.19 2.94 13.34
C ILE A 195 -6.04 2.18 14.36
N GLU A 196 -6.98 2.89 15.00
CA GLU A 196 -7.89 2.29 15.97
C GLU A 196 -9.00 1.52 15.22
N ILE A 197 -8.98 0.20 15.37
CA ILE A 197 -9.95 -0.74 14.78
C ILE A 197 -10.26 -1.81 15.83
N GLU A 198 -11.51 -2.25 15.90
CA GLU A 198 -11.91 -3.35 16.77
C GLU A 198 -11.23 -4.66 16.38
N GLU A 199 -10.84 -5.46 17.38
CA GLU A 199 -10.12 -6.72 17.16
C GLU A 199 -10.91 -7.71 16.28
N LYS A 200 -12.23 -7.72 16.42
CA LYS A 200 -13.12 -8.53 15.58
C LYS A 200 -13.01 -8.15 14.09
N GLU A 201 -12.94 -6.86 13.81
CA GLU A 201 -12.83 -6.35 12.44
C GLU A 201 -11.45 -6.63 11.85
N LYS A 202 -10.37 -6.49 12.64
CA LYS A 202 -9.02 -6.89 12.21
C LYS A 202 -8.97 -8.35 11.80
N ASN A 203 -9.52 -9.23 12.66
CA ASN A 203 -9.55 -10.66 12.40
C ASN A 203 -10.36 -11.01 11.15
N GLN A 204 -11.45 -10.30 10.89
CA GLN A 204 -12.22 -10.48 9.66
C GLN A 204 -11.39 -10.12 8.41
N ILE A 205 -10.70 -8.97 8.43
CA ILE A 205 -9.88 -8.51 7.30
C ILE A 205 -8.70 -9.46 7.06
N ILE A 206 -8.04 -9.91 8.13
CA ILE A 206 -6.97 -10.90 8.03
C ILE A 206 -7.50 -12.21 7.43
N SER A 207 -8.69 -12.64 7.85
CA SER A 207 -9.34 -13.83 7.30
C SER A 207 -9.68 -13.68 5.82
N GLU A 208 -10.20 -12.52 5.38
CA GLU A 208 -10.46 -12.23 3.97
C GLU A 208 -9.16 -12.27 3.15
N PHE A 209 -8.08 -11.69 3.67
CA PHE A 209 -6.76 -11.74 3.05
C PHE A 209 -6.22 -13.18 2.93
N LEU A 210 -6.30 -13.98 3.99
CA LEU A 210 -5.81 -15.37 3.98
C LEU A 210 -6.66 -16.27 3.07
N THR A 211 -7.96 -16.02 2.98
CA THR A 211 -8.85 -16.72 2.03
C THR A 211 -8.48 -16.39 0.59
N PHE A 212 -8.10 -15.14 0.33
CA PHE A 212 -7.61 -14.71 -0.98
C PHE A 212 -6.33 -15.47 -1.38
N ASP A 213 -5.42 -15.76 -0.44
CA ASP A 213 -4.21 -16.55 -0.68
C ASP A 213 -4.53 -18.04 -0.93
N GLN A 214 -5.47 -18.63 -0.19
CA GLN A 214 -5.80 -20.06 -0.28
C GLN A 214 -6.47 -20.48 -1.59
N LEU A 215 -7.18 -19.61 -2.28
CA LEU A 215 -7.83 -19.90 -3.56
C LEU A 215 -6.85 -20.27 -4.68
N ASN A 216 -5.54 -20.15 -4.46
CA ASN A 216 -4.48 -20.46 -5.43
C ASN A 216 -3.80 -21.83 -5.23
N HIS A 217 -4.26 -22.63 -4.27
CA HIS A 217 -3.69 -23.95 -3.97
C HIS A 217 -4.59 -25.13 -4.38
N ALA A 218 -5.70 -24.88 -5.10
CA ALA A 218 -6.62 -25.90 -5.58
C ALA A 218 -6.38 -26.28 -7.05
#